data_26446396285d0a065f672874e9b79546
#
_entry.id   26446396285d0a065f672874e9b79546
#
_cell.length_a   1.000
_cell.length_b   1.000
_cell.length_c   1.000
_cell.angle_alpha   90.00
_cell.angle_beta   90.00
_cell.angle_gamma   90.00
#
_symmetry.space_group_name_H-M   'P 1'
#
loop_
_entity.id
_entity.type
_entity.pdbx_description
1 polymer ?
#
loop_
_entity_poly.entity_id
_entity_poly.type
_entity_poly.pdbx_seq_one_letter_code
_entity_poly.pdbx_strand_id
1 'polypeptide(L)'
;SAASDVYKRQEKGYAYEKNGTVYYRTRKFAEYGKLSHKNLDDLQSGGRALLVSGEDEKEDSLDFVLWKPKKEGEPAWKSPWGEGRPGWHIECSEMSKKYLGEQIDIHAGGEDLIFPHHENEIAQSEAANDTEFARYWMHNGFLKINNEKMSKSLGNFFTVREIGEKYDLQVIRFFMLSAHYRLSLIHI
;
A
#
# COMPACT_ATOMS: atom_id res chain seq x y z
N SER A 1 14.17 12.40 1.62
CA SER A 1 12.92 12.66 0.86
C SER A 1 12.54 11.45 0.05
N ALA A 2 11.27 11.31 -0.31
CA ALA A 2 10.82 10.18 -1.13
C ALA A 2 11.64 9.99 -2.42
N ALA A 3 12.02 11.06 -3.11
CA ALA A 3 12.89 10.96 -4.29
C ALA A 3 14.29 10.41 -3.96
N SER A 4 14.90 10.83 -2.85
CA SER A 4 16.19 10.29 -2.40
C SER A 4 16.10 8.81 -2.03
N ASP A 5 14.98 8.41 -1.45
CA ASP A 5 14.73 7.02 -1.06
C ASP A 5 14.47 6.13 -2.30
N VAL A 6 13.77 6.64 -3.31
CA VAL A 6 13.63 5.96 -4.62
C VAL A 6 15.00 5.79 -5.29
N TYR A 7 15.84 6.85 -5.28
CA TYR A 7 17.18 6.80 -5.87
C TYR A 7 18.07 5.72 -5.21
N LYS A 8 18.01 5.56 -3.90
CA LYS A 8 18.72 4.48 -3.18
C LYS A 8 18.36 3.08 -3.72
N ARG A 9 17.10 2.85 -4.10
CA ARG A 9 16.68 1.57 -4.72
C ARG A 9 17.23 1.40 -6.12
N GLN A 10 17.36 2.48 -6.89
CA GLN A 10 18.01 2.43 -8.21
C GLN A 10 19.50 2.07 -8.08
N GLU A 11 20.25 2.69 -7.16
CA GLU A 11 21.66 2.35 -6.90
C GLU A 11 21.86 0.88 -6.53
N LYS A 12 20.94 0.31 -5.73
CA LYS A 12 20.93 -1.12 -5.38
C LYS A 12 20.38 -2.00 -6.52
N GLY A 13 19.93 -1.40 -7.64
CA GLY A 13 19.39 -2.09 -8.81
C GLY A 13 17.97 -2.62 -8.65
N TYR A 14 17.26 -2.30 -7.56
CA TYR A 14 15.86 -2.69 -7.34
C TYR A 14 14.85 -1.81 -8.06
N ALA A 15 15.30 -0.71 -8.68
CA ALA A 15 14.41 0.17 -9.41
C ALA A 15 15.02 0.59 -10.74
N TYR A 16 14.16 0.96 -11.69
CA TYR A 16 14.54 1.47 -13.01
C TYR A 16 13.61 2.61 -13.41
N GLU A 17 14.11 3.51 -14.27
CA GLU A 17 13.35 4.62 -14.82
C GLU A 17 12.99 4.32 -16.27
N LYS A 18 11.77 4.68 -16.64
CA LYS A 18 11.31 4.66 -18.03
C LYS A 18 10.30 5.79 -18.27
N ASN A 19 10.62 6.68 -19.17
CA ASN A 19 9.78 7.83 -19.55
C ASN A 19 9.36 8.72 -18.36
N GLY A 20 10.28 8.98 -17.41
CA GLY A 20 10.03 9.79 -16.21
C GLY A 20 9.29 9.05 -15.09
N THR A 21 8.87 7.80 -15.30
CA THR A 21 8.29 6.93 -14.29
C THR A 21 9.37 6.02 -13.71
N VAL A 22 9.43 5.89 -12.38
CA VAL A 22 10.33 4.93 -11.74
C VAL A 22 9.54 3.75 -11.21
N TYR A 23 9.97 2.56 -11.61
CA TYR A 23 9.35 1.28 -11.24
C TYR A 23 10.26 0.49 -10.32
N TYR A 24 9.65 -0.31 -9.43
CA TYR A 24 10.34 -1.29 -8.60
C TYR A 24 10.35 -2.64 -9.30
N ARG A 25 11.52 -3.31 -9.33
CA ARG A 25 11.69 -4.67 -9.88
C ARG A 25 11.26 -5.72 -8.87
N THR A 26 10.00 -6.11 -8.91
CA THR A 26 9.39 -7.00 -7.94
C THR A 26 10.11 -8.36 -7.86
N ARG A 27 10.46 -8.96 -8.99
CA ARG A 27 11.16 -10.24 -9.04
C ARG A 27 12.58 -10.22 -8.49
N LYS A 28 13.19 -9.05 -8.32
CA LYS A 28 14.52 -8.95 -7.72
C LYS A 28 14.49 -9.15 -6.19
N PHE A 29 13.36 -8.89 -5.54
CA PHE A 29 13.18 -9.15 -4.12
C PHE A 29 12.76 -10.61 -3.91
N ALA A 30 13.72 -11.47 -3.51
CA ALA A 30 13.52 -12.93 -3.44
C ALA A 30 12.41 -13.36 -2.46
N GLU A 31 12.15 -12.56 -1.43
CA GLU A 31 11.12 -12.85 -0.41
C GLU A 31 9.76 -12.22 -0.72
N TYR A 32 9.54 -11.72 -1.94
CA TYR A 32 8.24 -11.14 -2.30
C TYR A 32 7.13 -12.18 -2.17
N GLY A 33 6.07 -11.82 -1.46
CA GLY A 33 4.97 -12.72 -1.15
C GLY A 33 5.04 -13.31 0.26
N LYS A 34 6.06 -12.98 1.06
CA LYS A 34 6.23 -13.56 2.41
C LYS A 34 5.11 -13.20 3.39
N LEU A 35 4.47 -12.04 3.24
CA LEU A 35 3.33 -11.62 4.06
C LEU A 35 2.00 -12.20 3.55
N SER A 36 1.78 -12.10 2.25
CA SER A 36 0.53 -12.49 1.60
C SER A 36 0.45 -13.97 1.27
N HIS A 37 1.57 -14.71 1.39
CA HIS A 37 1.72 -16.11 0.98
C HIS A 37 1.39 -16.34 -0.50
N LYS A 38 1.59 -15.32 -1.34
CA LYS A 38 1.36 -15.39 -2.79
C LYS A 38 2.65 -15.74 -3.52
N ASN A 39 2.53 -16.65 -4.46
CA ASN A 39 3.61 -16.98 -5.39
C ASN A 39 3.53 -16.03 -6.60
N LEU A 40 4.66 -15.45 -7.01
CA LEU A 40 4.75 -14.55 -8.16
C LEU A 40 4.32 -15.21 -9.47
N ASP A 41 4.60 -16.49 -9.66
CA ASP A 41 4.26 -17.20 -10.89
C ASP A 41 2.74 -17.45 -11.00
N ASP A 42 2.06 -17.68 -9.86
CA ASP A 42 0.61 -17.82 -9.81
C ASP A 42 -0.09 -16.48 -10.10
N LEU A 43 0.51 -15.36 -9.71
CA LEU A 43 -0.01 -14.02 -10.00
C LEU A 43 0.01 -13.68 -11.50
N GLN A 44 1.01 -14.16 -12.24
CA GLN A 44 1.08 -13.99 -13.69
C GLN A 44 0.06 -14.87 -14.42
N SER A 45 -0.16 -16.09 -13.95
CA SER A 45 -1.08 -17.05 -14.58
C SER A 45 -2.57 -16.71 -14.34
N GLY A 46 -2.87 -15.93 -13.32
CA GLY A 46 -4.24 -15.59 -12.89
C GLY A 46 -5.02 -14.61 -13.77
N GLY A 47 -4.49 -14.19 -14.94
CA GLY A 47 -5.22 -13.58 -16.06
C GLY A 47 -6.00 -12.28 -15.80
N ARG A 48 -5.95 -11.71 -14.61
CA ARG A 48 -6.39 -10.35 -14.35
C ARG A 48 -5.15 -9.46 -14.25
N ALA A 49 -4.67 -9.03 -15.42
CA ALA A 49 -3.83 -7.85 -15.49
C ALA A 49 -4.51 -6.77 -14.65
N LEU A 50 -3.87 -6.37 -13.57
CA LEU A 50 -4.18 -5.11 -12.90
C LEU A 50 -3.77 -4.03 -13.89
N LEU A 51 -4.61 -3.79 -14.91
CA LEU A 51 -4.45 -2.79 -15.97
C LEU A 51 -4.45 -1.42 -15.31
N VAL A 52 -3.28 -1.01 -14.86
CA VAL A 52 -3.00 0.37 -14.50
C VAL A 52 -2.31 0.99 -15.71
N SER A 53 -2.80 2.11 -16.19
CA SER A 53 -2.24 2.85 -17.32
C SER A 53 -0.70 2.95 -17.21
N GLY A 54 0.03 2.47 -18.21
CA GLY A 54 1.49 2.42 -18.26
C GLY A 54 2.08 0.99 -18.32
N GLU A 55 1.27 -0.03 -18.58
CA GLU A 55 1.71 -1.44 -18.61
C GLU A 55 2.71 -1.78 -19.71
N ASP A 56 2.62 -1.11 -20.86
CA ASP A 56 3.53 -1.32 -21.98
C ASP A 56 4.99 -0.89 -21.69
N GLU A 57 5.21 -0.20 -20.57
CA GLU A 57 6.51 0.36 -20.21
C GLU A 57 7.24 -0.43 -19.12
N LYS A 58 6.58 -1.38 -18.45
CA LYS A 58 7.18 -2.20 -17.37
C LYS A 58 8.10 -3.29 -17.92
N GLU A 59 9.17 -3.61 -17.19
CA GLU A 59 10.01 -4.79 -17.46
C GLU A 59 9.27 -6.09 -17.10
N ASP A 60 8.45 -6.07 -16.04
CA ASP A 60 7.58 -7.17 -15.61
C ASP A 60 6.20 -6.59 -15.20
N SER A 61 5.12 -7.30 -15.49
CA SER A 61 3.74 -6.90 -15.16
C SER A 61 3.51 -6.70 -13.65
N LEU A 62 4.29 -7.38 -12.81
CA LEU A 62 4.24 -7.28 -11.36
C LEU A 62 4.99 -6.07 -10.79
N ASP A 63 5.77 -5.37 -11.61
CA ASP A 63 6.51 -4.19 -11.17
C ASP A 63 5.53 -3.07 -10.79
N PHE A 64 5.85 -2.34 -9.73
CA PHE A 64 4.99 -1.28 -9.23
C PHE A 64 5.71 0.08 -9.23
N VAL A 65 4.92 1.13 -9.27
CA VAL A 65 5.43 2.50 -9.42
C VAL A 65 5.93 3.06 -8.10
N LEU A 66 7.15 3.58 -8.10
CA LEU A 66 7.76 4.34 -7.01
C LEU A 66 7.64 5.85 -7.20
N TRP A 67 7.74 6.33 -8.45
CA TRP A 67 7.65 7.74 -8.82
C TRP A 67 6.88 7.91 -10.12
N LYS A 68 6.00 8.91 -10.19
CA LYS A 68 5.17 9.22 -11.36
C LYS A 68 5.47 10.62 -11.86
N PRO A 69 5.51 10.85 -13.17
CA PRO A 69 5.56 12.20 -13.74
C PRO A 69 4.39 13.06 -13.26
N LYS A 70 4.61 14.36 -13.24
CA LYS A 70 3.59 15.37 -12.93
C LYS A 70 2.41 15.27 -13.89
N LYS A 71 1.20 15.38 -13.34
CA LYS A 71 -0.03 15.64 -14.11
C LYS A 71 -0.59 17.01 -13.76
N GLU A 72 -1.33 17.60 -14.69
CA GLU A 72 -1.99 18.87 -14.47
C GLU A 72 -2.97 18.78 -13.30
N GLY A 73 -2.95 19.79 -12.42
CA GLY A 73 -3.80 19.83 -11.23
C GLY A 73 -3.33 18.97 -10.05
N GLU A 74 -2.27 18.17 -10.19
CA GLU A 74 -1.70 17.38 -9.09
C GLU A 74 -0.49 18.08 -8.45
N PRO A 75 -0.28 17.92 -7.13
CA PRO A 75 0.94 18.38 -6.47
C PRO A 75 2.15 17.64 -7.06
N ALA A 76 3.27 18.34 -7.22
CA ALA A 76 4.48 17.76 -7.76
C ALA A 76 5.73 18.33 -7.07
N TRP A 77 6.79 17.52 -7.05
CA TRP A 77 8.09 17.85 -6.47
C TRP A 77 9.20 17.61 -7.49
N LYS A 78 10.29 18.35 -7.37
CA LYS A 78 11.48 18.15 -8.18
C LYS A 78 12.17 16.83 -7.82
N SER A 79 12.61 16.10 -8.82
CA SER A 79 13.35 14.85 -8.68
C SER A 79 14.40 14.72 -9.80
N PRO A 80 15.34 13.74 -9.72
CA PRO A 80 16.26 13.45 -10.83
C PRO A 80 15.57 13.05 -12.14
N TRP A 81 14.33 12.57 -12.05
CA TRP A 81 13.52 12.12 -13.19
C TRP A 81 12.53 13.18 -13.70
N GLY A 82 12.69 14.41 -13.24
CA GLY A 82 11.78 15.51 -13.55
C GLY A 82 10.80 15.85 -12.42
N GLU A 83 9.88 16.77 -12.69
CA GLU A 83 8.80 17.06 -11.75
C GLU A 83 7.79 15.92 -11.70
N GLY A 84 7.43 15.49 -10.48
CA GLY A 84 6.54 14.38 -10.30
C GLY A 84 6.12 14.17 -8.86
N ARG A 85 5.52 13.03 -8.58
CA ARG A 85 5.06 12.63 -7.25
C ARG A 85 5.39 11.19 -6.94
N PRO A 86 5.53 10.83 -5.65
CA PRO A 86 5.73 9.45 -5.23
C PRO A 86 4.53 8.55 -5.59
N GLY A 87 4.77 7.26 -5.73
CA GLY A 87 3.74 6.24 -5.74
C GLY A 87 3.18 6.03 -4.33
N TRP A 88 1.99 5.43 -4.25
CA TRP A 88 1.30 5.25 -2.97
C TRP A 88 2.11 4.47 -1.93
N HIS A 89 2.75 3.38 -2.34
CA HIS A 89 3.48 2.51 -1.40
C HIS A 89 4.72 3.20 -0.82
N ILE A 90 5.43 4.00 -1.62
CA ILE A 90 6.64 4.69 -1.15
C ILE A 90 6.31 5.85 -0.20
N GLU A 91 5.13 6.45 -0.31
CA GLU A 91 4.67 7.47 0.63
C GLU A 91 4.60 6.88 2.05
N CYS A 92 3.97 5.73 2.21
CA CYS A 92 3.84 5.06 3.50
C CYS A 92 5.19 4.62 4.06
N SER A 93 6.03 3.97 3.26
CA SER A 93 7.34 3.49 3.69
C SER A 93 8.27 4.62 4.10
N GLU A 94 8.31 5.71 3.35
CA GLU A 94 9.16 6.87 3.67
C GLU A 94 8.66 7.63 4.91
N MET A 95 7.35 7.77 5.09
CA MET A 95 6.79 8.37 6.30
C MET A 95 7.04 7.50 7.53
N SER A 96 6.87 6.20 7.43
CA SER A 96 7.19 5.25 8.51
C SER A 96 8.65 5.37 8.91
N LYS A 97 9.57 5.31 7.95
CA LYS A 97 11.00 5.46 8.19
C LYS A 97 11.36 6.80 8.83
N LYS A 98 10.77 7.89 8.35
CA LYS A 98 11.05 9.23 8.84
C LYS A 98 10.65 9.43 10.29
N TYR A 99 9.52 8.89 10.72
CA TYR A 99 8.94 9.16 12.03
C TYR A 99 9.13 8.03 13.04
N LEU A 100 9.30 6.79 12.59
CA LEU A 100 9.34 5.61 13.43
C LEU A 100 10.66 4.82 13.32
N GLY A 101 11.51 5.14 12.32
CA GLY A 101 12.77 4.45 12.07
C GLY A 101 12.67 3.41 10.94
N GLU A 102 13.79 2.73 10.69
CA GLU A 102 13.89 1.77 9.58
C GLU A 102 13.12 0.47 9.83
N GLN A 103 12.97 0.09 11.09
CA GLN A 103 12.14 -1.02 11.55
C GLN A 103 11.09 -0.49 12.52
N ILE A 104 9.84 -0.86 12.29
CA ILE A 104 8.71 -0.51 13.17
C ILE A 104 8.24 -1.73 13.95
N ASP A 105 7.64 -1.52 15.12
CA ASP A 105 7.17 -2.63 15.95
C ASP A 105 5.90 -3.24 15.37
N ILE A 106 4.88 -2.41 15.06
CA ILE A 106 3.57 -2.88 14.57
C ILE A 106 3.19 -2.09 13.33
N HIS A 107 2.86 -2.80 12.25
CA HIS A 107 2.21 -2.24 11.06
C HIS A 107 0.83 -2.86 10.90
N ALA A 108 -0.18 -2.02 10.75
CA ALA A 108 -1.57 -2.48 10.75
C ALA A 108 -2.39 -1.85 9.62
N GLY A 109 -3.43 -2.56 9.17
CA GLY A 109 -4.36 -2.06 8.16
C GLY A 109 -5.53 -3.00 7.92
N GLY A 110 -6.35 -2.71 6.91
CA GLY A 110 -7.38 -3.63 6.45
C GLY A 110 -6.78 -4.86 5.74
N GLU A 111 -7.51 -5.96 5.72
CA GLU A 111 -7.08 -7.20 5.06
C GLU A 111 -6.85 -7.03 3.55
N ASP A 112 -7.49 -6.04 2.92
CA ASP A 112 -7.29 -5.70 1.50
C ASP A 112 -5.93 -5.05 1.22
N LEU A 113 -5.26 -4.52 2.25
CA LEU A 113 -3.93 -3.95 2.13
C LEU A 113 -2.81 -5.00 2.20
N ILE A 114 -3.08 -6.22 2.65
CA ILE A 114 -2.07 -7.29 2.70
C ILE A 114 -1.38 -7.39 1.34
N PHE A 115 -2.18 -7.42 0.27
CA PHE A 115 -1.68 -7.48 -1.09
C PHE A 115 -2.50 -6.55 -2.01
N PRO A 116 -1.83 -5.72 -2.85
CA PRO A 116 -0.37 -5.62 -2.99
C PRO A 116 0.32 -4.61 -2.06
N HIS A 117 -0.42 -3.78 -1.29
CA HIS A 117 0.12 -2.58 -0.65
C HIS A 117 1.22 -2.90 0.38
N HIS A 118 0.91 -3.68 1.42
CA HIS A 118 1.86 -4.03 2.48
C HIS A 118 3.01 -4.91 1.98
N GLU A 119 2.73 -5.82 1.03
CA GLU A 119 3.79 -6.60 0.38
C GLU A 119 4.78 -5.70 -0.37
N ASN A 120 4.29 -4.68 -1.05
CA ASN A 120 5.11 -3.69 -1.75
C ASN A 120 5.90 -2.80 -0.77
N GLU A 121 5.31 -2.46 0.38
CA GLU A 121 6.03 -1.73 1.44
C GLU A 121 7.19 -2.54 2.01
N ILE A 122 6.99 -3.83 2.27
CA ILE A 122 8.05 -4.76 2.68
C ILE A 122 9.17 -4.76 1.65
N ALA A 123 8.85 -5.09 0.41
CA ALA A 123 9.83 -5.23 -0.65
C ALA A 123 10.69 -3.97 -0.82
N GLN A 124 10.06 -2.81 -0.88
CA GLN A 124 10.77 -1.55 -1.10
C GLN A 124 11.54 -1.08 0.15
N SER A 125 11.07 -1.35 1.37
CA SER A 125 11.72 -0.92 2.61
C SER A 125 12.91 -1.81 2.93
N GLU A 126 12.75 -3.11 2.88
CA GLU A 126 13.80 -4.07 3.20
C GLU A 126 14.94 -4.04 2.17
N ALA A 127 14.61 -3.92 0.88
CA ALA A 127 15.62 -3.73 -0.16
C ALA A 127 16.43 -2.44 0.01
N ALA A 128 15.84 -1.37 0.54
CA ALA A 128 16.52 -0.11 0.76
C ALA A 128 17.38 -0.11 2.04
N ASN A 129 16.90 -0.73 3.11
CA ASN A 129 17.45 -0.56 4.46
C ASN A 129 18.20 -1.78 4.98
N ASP A 130 18.14 -2.93 4.27
CA ASP A 130 18.77 -4.20 4.66
C ASP A 130 18.35 -4.66 6.08
N THR A 131 17.10 -4.35 6.46
CA THR A 131 16.51 -4.73 7.74
C THR A 131 15.03 -5.04 7.55
N GLU A 132 14.47 -5.90 8.40
CA GLU A 132 13.05 -6.20 8.44
C GLU A 132 12.23 -4.90 8.65
N PHE A 133 11.18 -4.71 7.88
CA PHE A 133 10.39 -3.48 7.92
C PHE A 133 9.49 -3.39 9.16
N ALA A 134 8.76 -4.46 9.49
CA ALA A 134 7.88 -4.48 10.65
C ALA A 134 7.92 -5.83 11.37
N ARG A 135 8.01 -5.78 12.70
CA ARG A 135 8.08 -6.99 13.54
C ARG A 135 6.75 -7.73 13.61
N TYR A 136 5.65 -6.97 13.68
CA TYR A 136 4.29 -7.53 13.79
C TYR A 136 3.37 -6.89 12.78
N TRP A 137 2.58 -7.73 12.11
CA TRP A 137 1.56 -7.34 11.15
C TRP A 137 0.17 -7.63 11.72
N MET A 138 -0.70 -6.63 11.67
CA MET A 138 -2.08 -6.75 12.13
C MET A 138 -3.04 -6.34 11.03
N HIS A 139 -3.95 -7.24 10.65
CA HIS A 139 -4.96 -6.94 9.63
C HIS A 139 -6.35 -7.13 10.20
N ASN A 140 -7.17 -6.09 10.10
CA ASN A 140 -8.55 -6.13 10.54
C ASN A 140 -9.48 -6.48 9.37
N GLY A 141 -10.55 -7.19 9.70
CA GLY A 141 -11.65 -7.46 8.76
C GLY A 141 -12.41 -6.19 8.39
N PHE A 142 -13.31 -6.32 7.42
CA PHE A 142 -14.12 -5.20 6.94
C PHE A 142 -15.33 -4.90 7.82
N LEU A 143 -15.77 -3.65 7.81
CA LEU A 143 -17.14 -3.31 8.17
C LEU A 143 -18.07 -3.72 7.03
N LYS A 144 -19.14 -4.42 7.36
CA LYS A 144 -20.17 -4.85 6.41
C LYS A 144 -21.52 -4.24 6.79
N ILE A 145 -22.25 -3.81 5.78
CA ILE A 145 -23.63 -3.35 5.90
C ILE A 145 -24.47 -4.25 5.00
N ASN A 146 -25.46 -4.91 5.57
CA ASN A 146 -26.28 -5.88 4.84
C ASN A 146 -25.46 -6.96 4.11
N ASN A 147 -24.42 -7.48 4.77
CA ASN A 147 -23.45 -8.46 4.24
C ASN A 147 -22.55 -7.96 3.10
N GLU A 148 -22.63 -6.70 2.71
CA GLU A 148 -21.73 -6.09 1.73
C GLU A 148 -20.64 -5.26 2.40
N LYS A 149 -19.42 -5.28 1.86
CA LYS A 149 -18.33 -4.43 2.32
C LYS A 149 -18.74 -2.96 2.27
N MET A 150 -18.58 -2.24 3.38
CA MET A 150 -18.79 -0.79 3.41
C MET A 150 -17.74 -0.11 2.53
N SER A 151 -18.18 0.61 1.50
CA SER A 151 -17.28 1.34 0.61
C SER A 151 -17.94 2.57 -0.01
N LYS A 152 -17.13 3.57 -0.35
CA LYS A 152 -17.61 4.78 -1.03
C LYS A 152 -18.19 4.49 -2.41
N SER A 153 -17.62 3.52 -3.13
CA SER A 153 -18.06 3.15 -4.47
C SER A 153 -19.44 2.49 -4.50
N LEU A 154 -19.84 1.82 -3.41
CA LEU A 154 -21.16 1.22 -3.26
C LEU A 154 -22.22 2.18 -2.69
N GLY A 155 -21.80 3.38 -2.26
CA GLY A 155 -22.72 4.36 -1.67
C GLY A 155 -23.25 3.96 -0.28
N ASN A 156 -22.74 2.88 0.31
CA ASN A 156 -23.13 2.37 1.64
C ASN A 156 -22.13 2.79 2.73
N PHE A 157 -21.49 3.94 2.56
CA PHE A 157 -20.43 4.46 3.44
C PHE A 157 -21.00 5.50 4.40
N PHE A 158 -20.73 5.32 5.71
CA PHE A 158 -21.05 6.28 6.77
C PHE A 158 -19.77 6.75 7.45
N THR A 159 -19.66 8.04 7.66
CA THR A 159 -18.56 8.59 8.46
C THR A 159 -18.88 8.49 9.95
N VAL A 160 -17.85 8.43 10.79
CA VAL A 160 -18.01 8.51 12.26
C VAL A 160 -18.76 9.78 12.66
N ARG A 161 -18.56 10.89 11.95
CA ARG A 161 -19.24 12.17 12.21
C ARG A 161 -20.74 12.06 11.97
N GLU A 162 -21.17 11.51 10.85
CA GLU A 162 -22.60 11.31 10.53
C GLU A 162 -23.30 10.39 11.54
N ILE A 163 -22.62 9.31 11.95
CA ILE A 163 -23.16 8.42 12.97
C ILE A 163 -23.21 9.12 14.33
N GLY A 164 -22.21 9.94 14.65
CA GLY A 164 -22.14 10.71 15.89
C GLY A 164 -23.26 11.76 16.06
N GLU A 165 -23.94 12.15 14.99
CA GLU A 165 -25.13 13.01 15.05
C GLU A 165 -26.37 12.28 15.64
N LYS A 166 -26.37 10.94 15.60
CA LYS A 166 -27.51 10.11 16.02
C LYS A 166 -27.21 9.27 17.26
N TYR A 167 -25.95 8.90 17.47
CA TYR A 167 -25.52 7.98 18.52
C TYR A 167 -24.30 8.52 19.27
N ASP A 168 -24.19 8.23 20.56
CA ASP A 168 -23.00 8.51 21.33
C ASP A 168 -21.77 7.80 20.73
N LEU A 169 -20.65 8.51 20.59
CA LEU A 169 -19.42 7.96 20.03
C LEU A 169 -18.85 6.77 20.84
N GLN A 170 -19.17 6.68 22.13
CA GLN A 170 -18.79 5.52 22.94
C GLN A 170 -19.51 4.24 22.50
N VAL A 171 -20.74 4.34 21.98
CA VAL A 171 -21.47 3.21 21.40
C VAL A 171 -20.75 2.70 20.16
N ILE A 172 -20.28 3.62 19.30
CA ILE A 172 -19.50 3.27 18.10
C ILE A 172 -18.18 2.59 18.51
N ARG A 173 -17.50 3.16 19.50
CA ARG A 173 -16.25 2.58 20.02
C ARG A 173 -16.48 1.17 20.58
N PHE A 174 -17.52 0.98 21.38
CA PHE A 174 -17.88 -0.33 21.90
C PHE A 174 -18.19 -1.32 20.80
N PHE A 175 -18.97 -0.92 19.80
CA PHE A 175 -19.26 -1.74 18.61
C PHE A 175 -17.98 -2.20 17.91
N MET A 176 -17.06 -1.28 17.62
CA MET A 176 -15.78 -1.60 16.96
C MET A 176 -14.90 -2.56 17.77
N LEU A 177 -14.99 -2.53 19.09
CA LEU A 177 -14.20 -3.37 20.00
C LEU A 177 -14.93 -4.65 20.41
N SER A 178 -16.19 -4.83 20.06
CA SER A 178 -17.03 -5.96 20.51
C SER A 178 -16.71 -7.28 19.80
N ALA A 179 -15.99 -7.25 18.70
CA ALA A 179 -15.63 -8.45 17.95
C ALA A 179 -14.11 -8.59 17.80
N HIS A 180 -13.67 -9.81 17.48
CA HIS A 180 -12.27 -10.06 17.15
C HIS A 180 -11.88 -9.28 15.89
N TYR A 181 -10.78 -8.55 15.94
CA TYR A 181 -10.37 -7.61 14.88
C TYR A 181 -10.23 -8.21 13.47
N ARG A 182 -9.93 -9.52 13.37
CA ARG A 182 -9.83 -10.25 12.09
C ARG A 182 -11.18 -10.64 11.49
N LEU A 183 -12.26 -10.50 12.24
CA LEU A 183 -13.59 -10.83 11.75
C LEU A 183 -14.25 -9.58 11.19
N SER A 184 -15.01 -9.75 10.10
CA SER A 184 -15.83 -8.67 9.58
C SER A 184 -16.94 -8.35 10.58
N LEU A 185 -17.06 -7.08 10.98
CA LEU A 185 -18.17 -6.60 11.77
C LEU A 185 -19.40 -6.49 10.88
N ILE A 186 -20.44 -7.27 11.21
CA ILE A 186 -21.71 -7.31 10.49
C ILE A 186 -22.77 -6.71 11.44
N HIS A 187 -23.64 -5.87 10.89
CA HIS A 187 -24.72 -5.15 11.55
C HIS A 187 -24.31 -3.90 12.34
N ILE A 188 -24.30 -2.83 11.60
CA ILE A 188 -24.64 -1.53 12.17
C ILE A 188 -26.14 -1.29 11.94
#